data_f0a6b076ea28004a352eec7f6cee1c1b
#
_entry.id   f0a6b076ea28004a352eec7f6cee1c1b
#
_cell.length_a   1.000
_cell.length_b   1.000
_cell.length_c   1.000
_cell.angle_alpha   90.00
_cell.angle_beta   90.00
_cell.angle_gamma   90.00
#
_symmetry.space_group_name_H-M   'P 1'
#
loop_
_entity.id
_entity.type
_entity.pdbx_description
1 polymer ?
#
loop_
_entity_poly.entity_id
_entity_poly.type
_entity_poly.pdbx_seq_one_letter_code
_entity_poly.pdbx_strand_id
1 'polypeptide(L)'
;MAKIKKHTPPPGWKNPLAPQQPLASARWLLGGVAATVGLAAVCVYITFCLLFWQGQWQLVFKPSRTVTATPATAGMKFDEISFDATETGILQLNGWWIPAQPNAPYATDTLLLLHDGSGSLSDSLPQLQALHTLGINVFAFDYRGFGKSLDVHPSEATTYEDADAAWRYLTDTRHLSPSRIVLDGVGLGAAIAAETARRHQQAPALILEDPLPPVLDSLHFDARTHILPIRLLFHDRFDPTETLARLRTPKLMVYSAHQAAGRYYAMAAEPKQQAIIANGQDHLNSLRSFLGKYLPGA
;
A
#
# COMPACT_ATOMS: atom_id res chain seq x y z
N MET A 1 -4.52 56.51 -86.39
CA MET A 1 -4.20 55.66 -85.19
C MET A 1 -3.73 56.53 -84.02
N ALA A 2 -4.59 56.77 -83.05
CA ALA A 2 -4.27 57.62 -81.87
C ALA A 2 -3.51 56.78 -80.84
N LYS A 3 -2.29 57.23 -80.48
CA LYS A 3 -1.52 56.59 -79.37
C LYS A 3 -2.15 56.91 -78.07
N ILE A 4 -2.68 55.89 -77.40
CA ILE A 4 -3.18 55.95 -76.03
C ILE A 4 -1.99 56.21 -75.06
N LYS A 5 -1.93 57.41 -74.45
CA LYS A 5 -0.93 57.76 -73.48
C LYS A 5 -1.25 56.89 -72.17
N LYS A 6 -0.30 56.05 -71.87
CA LYS A 6 -0.37 55.32 -70.54
C LYS A 6 -0.29 56.33 -69.38
N HIS A 7 -1.34 56.50 -68.68
CA HIS A 7 -1.33 57.29 -67.43
C HIS A 7 -0.47 56.58 -66.40
N THR A 8 0.64 57.17 -66.00
CA THR A 8 1.43 56.78 -64.87
C THR A 8 0.82 57.42 -63.64
N PRO A 9 0.47 56.61 -62.59
CA PRO A 9 -0.10 57.16 -61.38
C PRO A 9 0.90 58.03 -60.61
N PRO A 10 0.45 59.01 -59.83
CA PRO A 10 1.32 59.95 -59.12
C PRO A 10 2.16 59.21 -58.06
N PRO A 11 3.35 59.76 -57.72
CA PRO A 11 4.19 59.17 -56.66
C PRO A 11 3.40 59.03 -55.34
N GLY A 12 3.39 57.80 -54.80
CA GLY A 12 2.64 57.49 -53.56
C GLY A 12 1.25 56.89 -53.74
N TRP A 13 0.71 56.75 -54.97
CA TRP A 13 -0.57 56.09 -55.22
C TRP A 13 -0.46 54.58 -54.98
N LYS A 14 -1.16 54.06 -53.94
CA LYS A 14 -1.29 52.60 -53.71
C LYS A 14 -2.56 52.14 -54.44
N ASN A 15 -2.41 51.17 -55.33
CA ASN A 15 -3.56 50.57 -56.01
C ASN A 15 -4.45 49.91 -54.99
N PRO A 16 -5.70 50.35 -54.75
CA PRO A 16 -6.62 49.73 -53.78
C PRO A 16 -7.04 48.32 -54.19
N LEU A 17 -6.84 47.90 -55.40
CA LEU A 17 -7.13 46.55 -55.90
C LEU A 17 -5.88 45.66 -55.98
N ALA A 18 -4.73 46.17 -55.53
CA ALA A 18 -3.56 45.32 -55.46
C ALA A 18 -3.83 44.20 -54.46
N PRO A 19 -3.52 42.92 -54.76
CA PRO A 19 -3.70 41.85 -53.84
C PRO A 19 -2.90 42.16 -52.58
N GLN A 20 -3.61 42.29 -51.49
CA GLN A 20 -2.96 42.48 -50.16
C GLN A 20 -2.10 41.24 -49.89
N GLN A 21 -0.84 41.46 -49.56
CA GLN A 21 0.01 40.34 -49.12
C GLN A 21 -0.65 39.68 -47.89
N PRO A 22 -0.76 38.37 -47.87
CA PRO A 22 -1.34 37.68 -46.70
C PRO A 22 -0.53 38.08 -45.47
N LEU A 23 -1.23 38.50 -44.40
CA LEU A 23 -0.65 38.94 -43.12
C LEU A 23 0.27 37.90 -42.50
N ALA A 24 0.12 36.63 -42.90
CA ALA A 24 1.01 35.53 -42.51
C ALA A 24 1.18 34.55 -43.67
N SER A 25 2.37 34.00 -43.83
CA SER A 25 2.60 32.93 -44.81
C SER A 25 1.89 31.64 -44.34
N ALA A 26 1.37 30.85 -45.28
CA ALA A 26 0.73 29.56 -44.95
C ALA A 26 1.65 28.64 -44.11
N ARG A 27 2.96 28.69 -44.32
CA ARG A 27 3.96 27.96 -43.53
C ARG A 27 4.00 28.41 -42.06
N TRP A 28 3.89 29.72 -41.81
CA TRP A 28 3.86 30.27 -40.45
C TRP A 28 2.57 29.87 -39.73
N LEU A 29 1.40 29.91 -40.40
CA LEU A 29 0.13 29.46 -39.88
C LEU A 29 0.14 27.97 -39.57
N LEU A 30 0.66 27.13 -40.48
CA LEU A 30 0.81 25.69 -40.24
C LEU A 30 1.76 25.40 -39.07
N GLY A 31 2.87 26.13 -38.99
CA GLY A 31 3.80 26.03 -37.86
C GLY A 31 3.16 26.41 -36.53
N GLY A 32 2.35 27.48 -36.52
CA GLY A 32 1.58 27.90 -35.33
C GLY A 32 0.56 26.85 -34.91
N VAL A 33 -0.22 26.30 -35.84
CA VAL A 33 -1.18 25.22 -35.56
C VAL A 33 -0.46 23.97 -35.04
N ALA A 34 0.63 23.54 -35.68
CA ALA A 34 1.40 22.40 -35.25
C ALA A 34 1.96 22.58 -33.83
N ALA A 35 2.49 23.79 -33.52
CA ALA A 35 2.97 24.10 -32.17
C ALA A 35 1.85 24.09 -31.13
N THR A 36 0.67 24.65 -31.45
CA THR A 36 -0.49 24.63 -30.56
C THR A 36 -0.99 23.21 -30.30
N VAL A 37 -1.10 22.39 -31.35
CA VAL A 37 -1.50 20.97 -31.22
C VAL A 37 -0.45 20.19 -30.41
N GLY A 38 0.83 20.41 -30.65
CA GLY A 38 1.91 19.80 -29.87
C GLY A 38 1.85 20.18 -28.41
N LEU A 39 1.67 21.47 -28.10
CA LEU A 39 1.52 21.95 -26.73
C LEU A 39 0.27 21.35 -26.05
N ALA A 40 -0.85 21.31 -26.74
CA ALA A 40 -2.07 20.69 -26.24
C ALA A 40 -1.87 19.20 -25.90
N ALA A 41 -1.19 18.45 -26.79
CA ALA A 41 -0.87 17.05 -26.57
C ALA A 41 0.03 16.85 -25.33
N VAL A 42 1.03 17.71 -25.12
CA VAL A 42 1.89 17.70 -23.94
C VAL A 42 1.07 17.99 -22.67
N CYS A 43 0.20 18.99 -22.70
CA CYS A 43 -0.67 19.32 -21.56
C CYS A 43 -1.59 18.13 -21.21
N VAL A 44 -2.19 17.49 -22.19
CA VAL A 44 -3.03 16.31 -22.00
C VAL A 44 -2.22 15.17 -21.38
N TYR A 45 -1.02 14.90 -21.89
CA TYR A 45 -0.13 13.86 -21.37
C TYR A 45 0.26 14.12 -19.91
N ILE A 46 0.65 15.35 -19.57
CA ILE A 46 0.97 15.75 -18.20
C ILE A 46 -0.26 15.57 -17.30
N THR A 47 -1.45 15.94 -17.77
CA THR A 47 -2.69 15.75 -17.01
C THR A 47 -2.93 14.28 -16.71
N PHE A 48 -2.73 13.37 -17.67
CA PHE A 48 -2.82 11.93 -17.45
C PHE A 48 -1.78 11.43 -16.43
N CYS A 49 -0.55 11.94 -16.50
CA CYS A 49 0.47 11.60 -15.49
C CYS A 49 0.08 12.05 -14.08
N LEU A 50 -0.49 13.25 -13.92
CA LEU A 50 -0.95 13.78 -12.64
C LEU A 50 -2.15 13.01 -12.11
N LEU A 51 -3.13 12.68 -12.95
CA LEU A 51 -4.28 11.86 -12.56
C LEU A 51 -3.84 10.46 -12.13
N PHE A 52 -2.91 9.85 -12.84
CA PHE A 52 -2.33 8.57 -12.44
C PHE A 52 -1.60 8.68 -11.11
N TRP A 53 -0.76 9.69 -10.93
CA TRP A 53 0.00 9.93 -9.70
C TRP A 53 -0.93 10.13 -8.49
N GLN A 54 -2.06 10.81 -8.66
CA GLN A 54 -3.05 10.99 -7.61
C GLN A 54 -3.89 9.74 -7.33
N GLY A 55 -4.21 8.96 -8.38
CA GLY A 55 -5.12 7.81 -8.30
C GLY A 55 -4.45 6.45 -8.13
N GLN A 56 -3.11 6.37 -8.10
CA GLN A 56 -2.37 5.10 -8.08
C GLN A 56 -2.64 4.23 -6.83
N TRP A 57 -3.00 4.84 -5.70
CA TRP A 57 -3.35 4.12 -4.49
C TRP A 57 -4.47 3.10 -4.71
N GLN A 58 -5.42 3.34 -5.62
CA GLN A 58 -6.52 2.42 -5.97
C GLN A 58 -6.05 1.14 -6.67
N LEU A 59 -4.80 1.10 -7.15
CA LEU A 59 -4.20 -0.11 -7.71
C LEU A 59 -3.68 -1.05 -6.62
N VAL A 60 -3.37 -0.49 -5.47
CA VAL A 60 -2.79 -1.19 -4.32
C VAL A 60 -3.85 -1.51 -3.29
N PHE A 61 -4.68 -0.51 -2.98
CA PHE A 61 -5.64 -0.60 -1.89
C PHE A 61 -7.07 -0.67 -2.40
N LYS A 62 -7.87 -1.50 -1.73
CA LYS A 62 -9.31 -1.62 -1.95
C LYS A 62 -10.03 -1.55 -0.59
N PRO A 63 -9.94 -0.40 0.10
CA PRO A 63 -10.48 -0.27 1.44
C PRO A 63 -12.01 -0.38 1.46
N SER A 64 -12.55 -1.02 2.48
CA SER A 64 -13.96 -0.97 2.84
C SER A 64 -14.13 -0.11 4.09
N ARG A 65 -15.09 0.82 4.05
CA ARG A 65 -15.51 1.61 5.22
C ARG A 65 -16.61 0.89 6.02
N THR A 66 -17.09 -0.24 5.53
CA THR A 66 -18.20 -0.97 6.14
C THR A 66 -17.66 -2.02 7.10
N VAL A 67 -18.03 -1.91 8.37
CA VAL A 67 -17.77 -2.92 9.40
C VAL A 67 -19.03 -3.78 9.52
N THR A 68 -19.01 -4.97 8.91
CA THR A 68 -20.17 -5.88 8.84
C THR A 68 -20.25 -6.83 10.03
N ALA A 69 -19.14 -7.13 10.67
CA ALA A 69 -19.02 -8.05 11.79
C ALA A 69 -17.91 -7.61 12.76
N THR A 70 -17.97 -8.08 13.98
CA THR A 70 -16.98 -7.79 15.04
C THR A 70 -16.57 -9.10 15.71
N PRO A 71 -15.51 -9.15 16.53
CA PRO A 71 -15.14 -10.36 17.26
C PRO A 71 -16.26 -10.95 18.12
N ALA A 72 -17.20 -10.12 18.60
CA ALA A 72 -18.37 -10.61 19.35
C ALA A 72 -19.27 -11.53 18.50
N THR A 73 -19.39 -11.28 17.19
CA THR A 73 -20.19 -12.15 16.30
C THR A 73 -19.59 -13.56 16.16
N ALA A 74 -18.30 -13.69 16.43
CA ALA A 74 -17.57 -14.97 16.48
C ALA A 74 -17.42 -15.50 17.92
N GLY A 75 -18.15 -14.93 18.88
CA GLY A 75 -18.11 -15.36 20.28
C GLY A 75 -16.86 -14.96 21.06
N MET A 76 -16.03 -14.08 20.51
CA MET A 76 -14.81 -13.61 21.19
C MET A 76 -15.11 -12.34 21.99
N LYS A 77 -14.53 -12.26 23.20
CA LYS A 77 -14.47 -10.99 23.93
C LYS A 77 -13.46 -10.08 23.28
N PHE A 78 -13.75 -8.79 23.20
CA PHE A 78 -12.83 -7.80 22.67
C PHE A 78 -13.11 -6.42 23.24
N ASP A 79 -12.11 -5.55 23.16
CA ASP A 79 -12.23 -4.12 23.40
C ASP A 79 -12.04 -3.40 22.08
N GLU A 80 -12.93 -2.46 21.75
CA GLU A 80 -12.74 -1.54 20.62
C GLU A 80 -11.78 -0.44 21.09
N ILE A 81 -10.69 -0.25 20.35
CA ILE A 81 -9.61 0.66 20.70
C ILE A 81 -9.54 1.77 19.64
N SER A 82 -9.41 3.02 20.11
CA SER A 82 -9.06 4.14 19.24
C SER A 82 -7.75 4.77 19.73
N PHE A 83 -6.83 5.05 18.82
CA PHE A 83 -5.51 5.60 19.15
C PHE A 83 -5.01 6.58 18.09
N ASP A 84 -3.99 7.36 18.42
CA ASP A 84 -3.42 8.39 17.56
C ASP A 84 -2.35 7.80 16.64
N ALA A 85 -2.40 8.17 15.35
CA ALA A 85 -1.39 7.78 14.37
C ALA A 85 -0.13 8.68 14.43
N THR A 86 -0.28 9.95 14.82
CA THR A 86 0.72 11.01 14.56
C THR A 86 1.18 11.77 15.79
N GLU A 87 0.89 11.30 17.01
CA GLU A 87 1.22 11.96 18.29
C GLU A 87 0.59 13.36 18.44
N THR A 88 -0.46 13.65 17.68
CA THR A 88 -1.19 14.93 17.78
C THR A 88 -2.27 14.94 18.85
N GLY A 89 -2.53 13.79 19.48
CA GLY A 89 -3.63 13.58 20.41
C GLY A 89 -5.00 13.39 19.74
N ILE A 90 -5.05 13.34 18.40
CA ILE A 90 -6.27 13.09 17.63
C ILE A 90 -6.34 11.59 17.32
N LEU A 91 -7.39 10.93 17.83
CA LEU A 91 -7.62 9.51 17.58
C LEU A 91 -7.97 9.30 16.09
N GLN A 92 -7.08 8.64 15.36
CA GLN A 92 -7.18 8.47 13.91
C GLN A 92 -7.32 7.01 13.49
N LEU A 93 -6.92 6.10 14.36
CA LEU A 93 -6.93 4.65 14.12
C LEU A 93 -7.92 3.96 15.02
N ASN A 94 -8.62 2.98 14.47
CA ASN A 94 -9.55 2.11 15.20
C ASN A 94 -9.11 0.66 15.06
N GLY A 95 -9.19 -0.10 16.15
CA GLY A 95 -8.77 -1.49 16.18
C GLY A 95 -9.48 -2.29 17.25
N TRP A 96 -9.17 -3.58 17.30
CA TRP A 96 -9.73 -4.53 18.23
C TRP A 96 -8.61 -5.20 19.05
N TRP A 97 -8.76 -5.13 20.38
CA TRP A 97 -7.98 -5.90 21.30
C TRP A 97 -8.78 -7.14 21.71
N ILE A 98 -8.28 -8.32 21.39
CA ILE A 98 -8.91 -9.61 21.69
C ILE A 98 -8.01 -10.31 22.72
N PRO A 99 -8.40 -10.33 24.01
CA PRO A 99 -7.57 -10.94 25.05
C PRO A 99 -7.55 -12.47 24.94
N ALA A 100 -6.41 -13.06 25.20
CA ALA A 100 -6.26 -14.50 25.33
C ALA A 100 -7.09 -15.03 26.52
N GLN A 101 -7.41 -16.32 26.49
CA GLN A 101 -8.01 -16.98 27.65
C GLN A 101 -7.03 -16.97 28.83
N PRO A 102 -7.51 -16.76 30.05
CA PRO A 102 -6.65 -16.87 31.23
C PRO A 102 -5.92 -18.22 31.27
N ASN A 103 -4.64 -18.20 31.61
CA ASN A 103 -3.76 -19.39 31.68
C ASN A 103 -3.51 -20.09 30.33
N ALA A 104 -3.82 -19.45 29.18
CA ALA A 104 -3.44 -19.95 27.87
C ALA A 104 -1.90 -19.91 27.69
N PRO A 105 -1.32 -20.75 26.82
CA PRO A 105 0.13 -20.87 26.65
C PRO A 105 0.85 -19.55 26.40
N TYR A 106 0.23 -18.66 25.63
CA TYR A 106 0.80 -17.37 25.22
C TYR A 106 0.00 -16.17 25.77
N ALA A 107 -0.67 -16.32 26.93
CA ALA A 107 -1.53 -15.27 27.49
C ALA A 107 -0.79 -13.97 27.84
N THR A 108 0.54 -14.02 27.96
CA THR A 108 1.40 -12.85 28.20
C THR A 108 1.97 -12.25 26.91
N ASP A 109 1.77 -12.90 25.78
CA ASP A 109 2.27 -12.47 24.50
C ASP A 109 1.14 -11.88 23.65
N THR A 110 1.48 -11.04 22.71
CA THR A 110 0.52 -10.34 21.84
C THR A 110 0.94 -10.48 20.40
N LEU A 111 0.00 -10.82 19.54
CA LEU A 111 0.18 -10.81 18.10
C LEU A 111 -0.44 -9.54 17.56
N LEU A 112 0.38 -8.69 16.89
CA LEU A 112 -0.06 -7.54 16.13
C LEU A 112 -0.31 -7.98 14.70
N LEU A 113 -1.60 -8.04 14.31
CA LEU A 113 -2.03 -8.39 12.96
C LEU A 113 -2.06 -7.14 12.08
N LEU A 114 -1.34 -7.22 10.98
CA LEU A 114 -1.30 -6.23 9.90
C LEU A 114 -2.01 -6.84 8.68
N HIS A 115 -3.27 -6.44 8.48
CA HIS A 115 -4.16 -7.04 7.49
C HIS A 115 -3.78 -6.67 6.04
N ASP A 116 -4.37 -7.34 5.08
CA ASP A 116 -4.16 -7.08 3.66
C ASP A 116 -4.68 -5.69 3.23
N GLY A 117 -4.24 -5.24 2.06
CA GLY A 117 -4.62 -3.96 1.45
C GLY A 117 -6.07 -3.87 0.95
N SER A 118 -6.95 -4.80 1.34
CA SER A 118 -8.34 -4.86 0.92
C SER A 118 -9.29 -5.08 2.09
N GLY A 119 -10.56 -4.66 1.93
CA GLY A 119 -11.61 -4.88 2.93
C GLY A 119 -11.49 -3.99 4.17
N SER A 120 -11.77 -4.56 5.32
CA SER A 120 -11.68 -3.98 6.67
C SER A 120 -11.36 -5.10 7.68
N LEU A 121 -11.20 -4.76 8.95
CA LEU A 121 -11.02 -5.79 10.01
C LEU A 121 -12.14 -6.83 10.04
N SER A 122 -13.36 -6.50 9.60
CA SER A 122 -14.46 -7.48 9.51
C SER A 122 -14.12 -8.66 8.60
N ASP A 123 -13.35 -8.41 7.54
CA ASP A 123 -12.96 -9.45 6.58
C ASP A 123 -11.85 -10.34 7.15
N SER A 124 -11.08 -9.84 8.12
CA SER A 124 -10.05 -10.59 8.84
C SER A 124 -10.59 -11.44 9.99
N LEU A 125 -11.89 -11.39 10.27
CA LEU A 125 -12.48 -12.06 11.43
C LEU A 125 -12.21 -13.57 11.50
N PRO A 126 -12.29 -14.36 10.40
CA PRO A 126 -11.93 -15.78 10.44
C PRO A 126 -10.47 -16.03 10.87
N GLN A 127 -9.55 -15.18 10.42
CA GLN A 127 -8.14 -15.26 10.80
C GLN A 127 -7.95 -14.87 12.27
N LEU A 128 -8.56 -13.76 12.73
CA LEU A 128 -8.52 -13.35 14.12
C LEU A 128 -9.03 -14.47 15.05
N GLN A 129 -10.10 -15.17 14.66
CA GLN A 129 -10.62 -16.31 15.39
C GLN A 129 -9.61 -17.47 15.43
N ALA A 130 -9.00 -17.80 14.31
CA ALA A 130 -7.97 -18.83 14.22
C ALA A 130 -6.77 -18.51 15.12
N LEU A 131 -6.24 -17.28 15.03
CA LEU A 131 -5.13 -16.82 15.86
C LEU A 131 -5.46 -16.84 17.36
N HIS A 132 -6.66 -16.41 17.73
CA HIS A 132 -7.11 -16.45 19.14
C HIS A 132 -7.12 -17.87 19.71
N THR A 133 -7.36 -18.93 18.89
CA THR A 133 -7.29 -20.32 19.33
C THR A 133 -5.88 -20.79 19.72
N LEU A 134 -4.84 -20.03 19.34
CA LEU A 134 -3.47 -20.28 19.79
C LEU A 134 -3.27 -19.98 21.28
N GLY A 135 -4.18 -19.18 21.86
CA GLY A 135 -4.07 -18.74 23.25
C GLY A 135 -3.14 -17.54 23.44
N ILE A 136 -3.03 -16.68 22.44
CA ILE A 136 -2.28 -15.42 22.43
C ILE A 136 -3.26 -14.23 22.40
N ASN A 137 -2.90 -13.09 22.99
CA ASN A 137 -3.66 -11.86 22.76
C ASN A 137 -3.51 -11.42 21.29
N VAL A 138 -4.58 -10.93 20.69
CA VAL A 138 -4.53 -10.42 19.31
C VAL A 138 -4.91 -8.95 19.30
N PHE A 139 -4.06 -8.12 18.73
CA PHE A 139 -4.37 -6.74 18.42
C PHE A 139 -4.36 -6.56 16.90
N ALA A 140 -5.45 -6.07 16.36
CA ALA A 140 -5.62 -5.77 14.95
C ALA A 140 -6.28 -4.40 14.79
N PHE A 141 -5.95 -3.65 13.76
CA PHE A 141 -6.50 -2.32 13.53
C PHE A 141 -6.70 -2.06 12.03
N ASP A 142 -7.64 -1.21 11.71
CA ASP A 142 -7.83 -0.68 10.36
C ASP A 142 -6.84 0.46 10.10
N TYR A 143 -6.08 0.40 8.99
CA TYR A 143 -5.26 1.54 8.57
C TYR A 143 -6.12 2.76 8.27
N ARG A 144 -5.54 3.96 8.27
CA ARG A 144 -6.22 5.15 7.74
C ARG A 144 -6.78 4.87 6.35
N GLY A 145 -8.03 5.27 6.08
CA GLY A 145 -8.78 4.92 4.87
C GLY A 145 -9.65 3.67 4.98
N PHE A 146 -9.42 2.80 5.99
CA PHE A 146 -10.15 1.55 6.18
C PHE A 146 -11.10 1.61 7.38
N GLY A 147 -12.13 0.76 7.36
CA GLY A 147 -13.06 0.53 8.45
C GLY A 147 -13.53 1.81 9.14
N LYS A 148 -13.30 1.91 10.45
CA LYS A 148 -13.63 3.07 11.27
C LYS A 148 -12.48 4.07 11.43
N SER A 149 -11.28 3.79 10.92
CA SER A 149 -10.14 4.71 10.97
C SER A 149 -10.38 5.97 10.15
N LEU A 150 -9.56 7.00 10.32
CA LEU A 150 -9.70 8.29 9.65
C LEU A 150 -9.80 8.10 8.13
N ASP A 151 -10.77 8.79 7.52
CA ASP A 151 -11.06 8.69 6.09
C ASP A 151 -10.10 9.55 5.27
N VAL A 152 -8.99 8.97 4.89
CA VAL A 152 -7.97 9.55 3.99
C VAL A 152 -7.48 8.46 3.02
N HIS A 153 -6.92 8.86 1.89
CA HIS A 153 -6.35 7.88 0.96
C HIS A 153 -5.11 7.21 1.58
N PRO A 154 -5.10 5.87 1.67
CA PRO A 154 -3.94 5.14 2.15
C PRO A 154 -2.77 5.25 1.17
N SER A 155 -1.56 5.14 1.70
CA SER A 155 -0.31 5.05 0.97
C SER A 155 0.67 4.13 1.71
N GLU A 156 1.75 3.73 1.05
CA GLU A 156 2.81 2.97 1.71
C GLU A 156 3.34 3.70 2.95
N ALA A 157 3.60 5.00 2.83
CA ALA A 157 4.10 5.81 3.94
C ALA A 157 3.12 5.84 5.12
N THR A 158 1.82 6.11 4.84
CA THR A 158 0.82 6.21 5.90
C THR A 158 0.55 4.87 6.57
N THR A 159 0.57 3.75 5.84
CA THR A 159 0.39 2.42 6.46
C THR A 159 1.58 2.01 7.33
N TYR A 160 2.80 2.42 6.98
CA TYR A 160 3.98 2.23 7.84
C TYR A 160 3.91 3.09 9.11
N GLU A 161 3.43 4.33 9.03
CA GLU A 161 3.19 5.18 10.20
C GLU A 161 2.10 4.60 11.10
N ASP A 162 1.01 4.08 10.52
CA ASP A 162 -0.09 3.47 11.25
C ASP A 162 0.36 2.21 12.00
N ALA A 163 1.18 1.36 11.38
CA ALA A 163 1.75 0.18 12.02
C ALA A 163 2.72 0.55 13.15
N ASP A 164 3.51 1.61 12.97
CA ASP A 164 4.41 2.15 13.98
C ASP A 164 3.62 2.72 15.17
N ALA A 165 2.52 3.42 14.90
CA ALA A 165 1.61 3.90 15.94
C ALA A 165 0.93 2.77 16.71
N ALA A 166 0.53 1.68 16.03
CA ALA A 166 0.00 0.49 16.68
C ALA A 166 1.03 -0.17 17.61
N TRP A 167 2.29 -0.23 17.18
CA TRP A 167 3.39 -0.69 18.03
C TRP A 167 3.55 0.18 19.27
N ARG A 168 3.61 1.51 19.10
CA ARG A 168 3.70 2.46 20.22
C ARG A 168 2.49 2.36 21.17
N TYR A 169 1.29 2.18 20.63
CA TYR A 169 0.11 1.94 21.46
C TYR A 169 0.29 0.70 22.36
N LEU A 170 0.83 -0.39 21.83
CA LEU A 170 1.08 -1.61 22.61
C LEU A 170 2.19 -1.41 23.66
N THR A 171 3.28 -0.72 23.32
CA THR A 171 4.43 -0.52 24.23
C THR A 171 4.18 0.58 25.25
N ASP A 172 3.70 1.74 24.82
CA ASP A 172 3.68 2.94 25.66
C ASP A 172 2.35 3.08 26.41
N THR A 173 1.22 2.71 25.78
CA THR A 173 -0.10 2.82 26.41
C THR A 173 -0.49 1.54 27.15
N ARG A 174 -0.27 0.37 26.53
CA ARG A 174 -0.57 -0.90 27.17
C ARG A 174 0.58 -1.47 28.01
N HIS A 175 1.75 -0.82 27.96
CA HIS A 175 2.95 -1.19 28.71
C HIS A 175 3.43 -2.63 28.47
N LEU A 176 3.23 -3.12 27.23
CA LEU A 176 3.71 -4.44 26.85
C LEU A 176 5.20 -4.41 26.56
N SER A 177 5.92 -5.45 26.98
CA SER A 177 7.32 -5.58 26.61
C SER A 177 7.46 -5.78 25.09
N PRO A 178 8.32 -5.03 24.39
CA PRO A 178 8.61 -5.24 22.97
C PRO A 178 8.94 -6.68 22.60
N SER A 179 9.61 -7.43 23.50
CA SER A 179 9.97 -8.84 23.31
C SER A 179 8.79 -9.82 23.43
N ARG A 180 7.59 -9.31 23.68
CA ARG A 180 6.32 -10.05 23.79
C ARG A 180 5.33 -9.71 22.65
N ILE A 181 5.75 -8.89 21.67
CA ILE A 181 4.90 -8.48 20.55
C ILE A 181 5.39 -9.17 19.28
N VAL A 182 4.63 -10.15 18.81
CA VAL A 182 4.82 -10.85 17.55
C VAL A 182 4.16 -10.04 16.43
N LEU A 183 4.85 -9.87 15.32
CA LEU A 183 4.29 -9.23 14.12
C LEU A 183 3.77 -10.29 13.16
N ASP A 184 2.55 -10.09 12.68
CA ASP A 184 1.90 -10.96 11.70
C ASP A 184 1.33 -10.12 10.55
N GLY A 185 1.78 -10.35 9.33
CA GLY A 185 1.34 -9.61 8.16
C GLY A 185 0.82 -10.52 7.06
N VAL A 186 -0.36 -10.17 6.54
CA VAL A 186 -1.09 -10.93 5.53
C VAL A 186 -1.10 -10.20 4.20
N GLY A 187 -0.76 -10.88 3.11
CA GLY A 187 -0.78 -10.29 1.79
C GLY A 187 0.11 -9.05 1.68
N LEU A 188 -0.48 -7.87 1.44
CA LEU A 188 0.20 -6.57 1.49
C LEU A 188 0.75 -6.26 2.89
N GLY A 189 0.01 -6.63 3.94
CA GLY A 189 0.41 -6.48 5.33
C GLY A 189 1.74 -7.17 5.67
N ALA A 190 2.16 -8.17 4.88
CA ALA A 190 3.46 -8.80 5.05
C ALA A 190 4.64 -7.83 4.80
N ALA A 191 4.52 -6.94 3.82
CA ALA A 191 5.52 -5.90 3.58
C ALA A 191 5.52 -4.87 4.73
N ILE A 192 4.34 -4.53 5.24
CA ILE A 192 4.18 -3.62 6.38
C ILE A 192 4.79 -4.25 7.64
N ALA A 193 4.52 -5.53 7.91
CA ALA A 193 5.08 -6.26 9.04
C ALA A 193 6.62 -6.36 8.97
N ALA A 194 7.18 -6.60 7.79
CA ALA A 194 8.63 -6.62 7.59
C ALA A 194 9.28 -5.27 7.88
N GLU A 195 8.68 -4.17 7.43
CA GLU A 195 9.15 -2.81 7.71
C GLU A 195 9.01 -2.47 9.20
N THR A 196 7.89 -2.84 9.84
CA THR A 196 7.69 -2.68 11.28
C THR A 196 8.74 -3.45 12.07
N ALA A 197 9.05 -4.70 11.70
CA ALA A 197 10.11 -5.49 12.33
C ALA A 197 11.50 -4.86 12.14
N ARG A 198 11.76 -4.21 11.00
CA ARG A 198 13.01 -3.49 10.76
C ARG A 198 13.17 -2.28 11.70
N ARG A 199 12.08 -1.58 11.98
CA ARG A 199 12.07 -0.44 12.92
C ARG A 199 12.13 -0.91 14.37
N HIS A 200 11.48 -2.02 14.68
CA HIS A 200 11.34 -2.57 16.04
C HIS A 200 12.01 -3.95 16.17
N GLN A 201 13.35 -3.96 16.13
CA GLN A 201 14.15 -5.19 16.14
C GLN A 201 14.04 -6.02 17.43
N GLN A 202 13.35 -5.51 18.44
CA GLN A 202 13.05 -6.24 19.69
C GLN A 202 11.87 -7.22 19.53
N ALA A 203 11.10 -7.15 18.44
CA ALA A 203 10.07 -8.12 18.14
C ALA A 203 10.67 -9.54 18.10
N PRO A 204 10.13 -10.50 18.88
CA PRO A 204 10.71 -11.84 19.02
C PRO A 204 10.50 -12.69 17.77
N ALA A 205 9.47 -12.39 16.98
CA ALA A 205 9.08 -13.16 15.82
C ALA A 205 8.29 -12.33 14.80
N LEU A 206 8.42 -12.69 13.54
CA LEU A 206 7.71 -12.13 12.39
C LEU A 206 7.05 -13.26 11.60
N ILE A 207 5.77 -13.14 11.33
CA ILE A 207 4.99 -14.06 10.50
C ILE A 207 4.59 -13.31 9.23
N LEU A 208 4.77 -13.93 8.08
CA LEU A 208 4.44 -13.39 6.78
C LEU A 208 3.54 -14.39 6.06
N GLU A 209 2.24 -14.08 5.98
CA GLU A 209 1.23 -14.95 5.39
C GLU A 209 0.94 -14.51 3.95
N ASP A 210 1.11 -15.42 3.02
CA ASP A 210 0.89 -15.20 1.58
C ASP A 210 1.46 -13.85 1.09
N PRO A 211 2.74 -13.54 1.36
CA PRO A 211 3.32 -12.24 1.04
C PRO A 211 3.24 -11.96 -0.46
N LEU A 212 2.63 -10.83 -0.82
CA LEU A 212 2.47 -10.41 -2.20
C LEU A 212 3.81 -10.00 -2.82
N PRO A 213 4.01 -10.25 -4.13
CA PRO A 213 5.16 -9.70 -4.84
C PRO A 213 5.14 -8.17 -4.80
N PRO A 214 6.30 -7.49 -5.00
CA PRO A 214 6.33 -6.04 -5.10
C PRO A 214 5.27 -5.54 -6.09
N VAL A 215 4.54 -4.49 -5.70
CA VAL A 215 3.38 -4.01 -6.48
C VAL A 215 3.75 -3.70 -7.92
N LEU A 216 4.94 -3.15 -8.17
CA LEU A 216 5.42 -2.88 -9.53
C LEU A 216 5.54 -4.13 -10.40
N ASP A 217 5.83 -5.29 -9.83
CA ASP A 217 5.90 -6.55 -10.57
C ASP A 217 4.51 -7.01 -11.04
N SER A 218 3.48 -6.71 -10.26
CA SER A 218 2.08 -7.01 -10.60
C SER A 218 1.51 -6.09 -11.69
N LEU A 219 2.08 -4.89 -11.88
CA LEU A 219 1.60 -3.90 -12.84
C LEU A 219 2.07 -4.14 -14.29
N HIS A 220 2.93 -5.11 -14.54
CA HIS A 220 3.43 -5.39 -15.91
C HIS A 220 2.33 -5.74 -16.92
N PHE A 221 1.18 -6.21 -16.44
CA PHE A 221 0.03 -6.58 -17.27
C PHE A 221 -0.96 -5.43 -17.50
N ASP A 222 -0.73 -4.26 -16.89
CA ASP A 222 -1.62 -3.11 -17.06
C ASP A 222 -1.28 -2.33 -18.33
N ALA A 223 -2.27 -2.14 -19.22
CA ALA A 223 -2.08 -1.41 -20.49
C ALA A 223 -1.55 0.02 -20.28
N ARG A 224 -1.79 0.62 -19.12
CA ARG A 224 -1.28 1.97 -18.78
C ARG A 224 0.24 2.02 -18.68
N THR A 225 0.90 0.88 -18.42
CA THR A 225 2.37 0.80 -18.33
C THR A 225 3.08 1.11 -19.64
N HIS A 226 2.38 0.97 -20.77
CA HIS A 226 2.94 1.23 -22.11
C HIS A 226 2.90 2.71 -22.49
N ILE A 227 2.03 3.50 -21.87
CA ILE A 227 1.80 4.91 -22.23
C ILE A 227 2.41 5.85 -21.18
N LEU A 228 2.29 5.49 -19.89
CA LEU A 228 2.76 6.30 -18.78
C LEU A 228 4.10 5.78 -18.23
N PRO A 229 5.00 6.65 -17.75
CA PRO A 229 6.26 6.25 -17.14
C PRO A 229 6.01 5.76 -15.69
N ILE A 230 5.27 4.64 -15.55
CA ILE A 230 4.75 4.15 -14.26
C ILE A 230 5.88 3.94 -13.25
N ARG A 231 7.04 3.42 -13.65
CA ARG A 231 8.17 3.22 -12.73
C ARG A 231 8.67 4.52 -12.09
N LEU A 232 8.45 5.66 -12.74
CA LEU A 232 8.82 6.99 -12.24
C LEU A 232 7.69 7.59 -11.40
N LEU A 233 6.44 7.36 -11.79
CA LEU A 233 5.26 7.96 -11.16
C LEU A 233 4.78 7.17 -9.95
N PHE A 234 5.02 5.85 -9.92
CA PHE A 234 4.51 4.96 -8.89
C PHE A 234 5.44 4.94 -7.67
N HIS A 235 4.92 5.27 -6.50
CA HIS A 235 5.70 5.39 -5.27
C HIS A 235 5.34 4.36 -4.19
N ASP A 236 4.13 3.77 -4.21
CA ASP A 236 3.70 2.76 -3.24
C ASP A 236 4.20 1.36 -3.64
N ARG A 237 5.45 1.05 -3.37
CA ARG A 237 6.15 -0.13 -3.89
C ARG A 237 5.89 -1.40 -3.12
N PHE A 238 5.78 -1.31 -1.80
CA PHE A 238 5.63 -2.44 -0.88
C PHE A 238 6.60 -3.60 -1.21
N ASP A 239 7.86 -3.26 -1.34
CA ASP A 239 8.92 -4.23 -1.64
C ASP A 239 9.74 -4.57 -0.38
N PRO A 240 9.45 -5.70 0.30
CA PRO A 240 10.17 -6.11 1.49
C PRO A 240 11.51 -6.80 1.20
N THR A 241 11.93 -6.93 -0.07
CA THR A 241 13.09 -7.72 -0.50
C THR A 241 14.36 -7.34 0.24
N GLU A 242 14.73 -6.06 0.23
CA GLU A 242 15.96 -5.58 0.89
C GLU A 242 15.84 -5.70 2.42
N THR A 243 14.69 -5.38 2.97
CA THR A 243 14.39 -5.53 4.39
C THR A 243 14.58 -6.97 4.84
N LEU A 244 13.95 -7.94 4.16
CA LEU A 244 14.03 -9.35 4.51
C LEU A 244 15.46 -9.93 4.35
N ALA A 245 16.23 -9.45 3.37
CA ALA A 245 17.61 -9.88 3.17
C ALA A 245 18.55 -9.47 4.34
N ARG A 246 18.16 -8.45 5.12
CA ARG A 246 19.00 -7.94 6.24
C ARG A 246 18.39 -8.20 7.62
N LEU A 247 17.10 -8.44 7.70
CA LEU A 247 16.37 -8.59 8.95
C LEU A 247 16.78 -9.85 9.70
N ARG A 248 17.18 -9.72 10.96
CA ARG A 248 17.61 -10.81 11.83
C ARG A 248 16.50 -11.36 12.74
N THR A 249 15.38 -10.67 12.83
CA THR A 249 14.20 -11.18 13.54
C THR A 249 13.83 -12.56 12.98
N PRO A 250 13.63 -13.58 13.83
CA PRO A 250 13.12 -14.87 13.42
C PRO A 250 11.83 -14.74 12.61
N LYS A 251 11.77 -15.38 11.45
CA LYS A 251 10.61 -15.21 10.56
C LYS A 251 10.07 -16.54 10.05
N LEU A 252 8.74 -16.63 10.02
CA LEU A 252 7.99 -17.71 9.39
C LEU A 252 7.29 -17.14 8.15
N MET A 253 7.51 -17.76 7.00
CA MET A 253 6.79 -17.46 5.78
C MET A 253 5.79 -18.58 5.50
N VAL A 254 4.52 -18.25 5.52
CA VAL A 254 3.41 -19.17 5.29
C VAL A 254 2.87 -18.93 3.88
N TYR A 255 2.76 -19.99 3.11
CA TYR A 255 2.21 -19.93 1.75
C TYR A 255 1.04 -20.89 1.63
N SER A 256 -0.05 -20.42 1.03
CA SER A 256 -1.14 -21.30 0.58
C SER A 256 -0.65 -22.20 -0.56
N ALA A 257 -1.24 -23.41 -0.68
CA ALA A 257 -0.84 -24.40 -1.68
C ALA A 257 -0.91 -23.91 -3.14
N HIS A 258 -1.58 -22.81 -3.39
CA HIS A 258 -1.75 -22.20 -4.71
C HIS A 258 -0.74 -21.09 -5.03
N GLN A 259 0.06 -20.67 -4.06
CA GLN A 259 1.08 -19.64 -4.27
C GLN A 259 2.44 -20.28 -4.59
N ALA A 260 3.19 -19.63 -5.49
CA ALA A 260 4.58 -20.02 -5.77
C ALA A 260 5.44 -19.70 -4.52
N ALA A 261 5.66 -20.72 -3.70
CA ALA A 261 6.54 -20.62 -2.55
C ALA A 261 7.95 -20.23 -2.98
N GLY A 262 8.59 -19.30 -2.29
CA GLY A 262 10.02 -19.27 -2.29
C GLY A 262 10.74 -17.99 -2.65
N ARG A 263 10.14 -17.01 -3.36
CA ARG A 263 10.88 -15.79 -3.73
C ARG A 263 11.48 -15.10 -2.51
N TYR A 264 10.66 -14.73 -1.55
CA TYR A 264 11.11 -14.04 -0.34
C TYR A 264 11.89 -14.96 0.60
N TYR A 265 11.50 -16.26 0.68
CA TYR A 265 12.20 -17.20 1.49
C TYR A 265 13.66 -17.39 1.02
N ALA A 266 13.89 -17.50 -0.28
CA ALA A 266 15.24 -17.64 -0.82
C ALA A 266 16.16 -16.45 -0.47
N MET A 267 15.62 -15.23 -0.47
CA MET A 267 16.37 -13.99 -0.24
C MET A 267 16.47 -13.58 1.24
N ALA A 268 15.57 -14.05 2.09
CA ALA A 268 15.51 -13.64 3.50
C ALA A 268 16.74 -14.14 4.27
N ALA A 269 17.26 -13.28 5.17
CA ALA A 269 18.32 -13.66 6.10
C ALA A 269 17.80 -14.65 7.17
N GLU A 270 18.71 -15.45 7.72
CA GLU A 270 18.43 -16.31 8.87
C GLU A 270 18.21 -15.50 10.16
N PRO A 271 17.44 -16.01 11.14
CA PRO A 271 16.70 -17.28 11.11
C PRO A 271 15.39 -17.18 10.36
N LYS A 272 15.08 -18.18 9.56
CA LYS A 272 13.86 -18.24 8.74
C LYS A 272 13.31 -19.66 8.67
N GLN A 273 11.99 -19.77 8.53
CA GLN A 273 11.25 -21.00 8.28
C GLN A 273 10.21 -20.75 7.21
N GLN A 274 9.79 -21.79 6.51
CA GLN A 274 8.64 -21.73 5.62
C GLN A 274 7.67 -22.85 5.92
N ALA A 275 6.39 -22.60 5.69
CA ALA A 275 5.32 -23.57 5.73
C ALA A 275 4.46 -23.43 4.48
N ILE A 276 4.11 -24.56 3.87
CA ILE A 276 3.09 -24.61 2.81
C ILE A 276 1.86 -25.23 3.45
N ILE A 277 0.77 -24.50 3.46
CA ILE A 277 -0.46 -24.90 4.15
C ILE A 277 -1.49 -25.41 3.15
N ALA A 278 -2.07 -26.56 3.45
CA ALA A 278 -3.18 -27.12 2.69
C ALA A 278 -4.53 -26.81 3.34
N ASN A 279 -4.56 -26.56 4.63
CA ASN A 279 -5.78 -26.29 5.41
C ASN A 279 -5.48 -25.47 6.68
N GLY A 280 -6.52 -25.02 7.36
CA GLY A 280 -6.39 -24.20 8.57
C GLY A 280 -5.71 -24.92 9.75
N GLN A 281 -5.78 -26.26 9.85
CA GLN A 281 -5.11 -27.00 10.91
C GLN A 281 -3.59 -27.02 10.70
N ASP A 282 -3.13 -27.19 9.47
CA ASP A 282 -1.71 -27.11 9.11
C ASP A 282 -1.16 -25.71 9.42
N HIS A 283 -1.96 -24.67 9.13
CA HIS A 283 -1.63 -23.30 9.47
C HIS A 283 -1.38 -23.14 10.99
N LEU A 284 -2.36 -23.49 11.81
CA LEU A 284 -2.26 -23.36 13.26
C LEU A 284 -1.10 -24.19 13.85
N ASN A 285 -0.84 -25.39 13.32
CA ASN A 285 0.27 -26.22 13.75
C ASN A 285 1.64 -25.59 13.43
N SER A 286 1.74 -24.97 12.24
CA SER A 286 2.96 -24.26 11.81
C SER A 286 3.21 -23.05 12.71
N LEU A 287 2.17 -22.26 13.03
CA LEU A 287 2.26 -21.13 13.96
C LEU A 287 2.65 -21.58 15.38
N ARG A 288 2.01 -22.62 15.93
CA ARG A 288 2.37 -23.14 17.27
C ARG A 288 3.81 -23.59 17.35
N SER A 289 4.27 -24.35 16.35
CA SER A 289 5.65 -24.82 16.29
C SER A 289 6.65 -23.66 16.24
N PHE A 290 6.34 -22.64 15.47
CA PHE A 290 7.20 -21.47 15.35
C PHE A 290 7.19 -20.60 16.62
N LEU A 291 6.02 -20.28 17.13
CA LEU A 291 5.87 -19.48 18.37
C LEU A 291 6.52 -20.17 19.56
N GLY A 292 6.32 -21.49 19.74
CA GLY A 292 6.94 -22.27 20.80
C GLY A 292 8.47 -22.27 20.78
N LYS A 293 9.08 -21.98 19.64
CA LYS A 293 10.55 -21.87 19.51
C LYS A 293 11.08 -20.50 19.92
N TYR A 294 10.30 -19.43 19.71
CA TYR A 294 10.81 -18.06 19.81
C TYR A 294 10.13 -17.23 20.92
N LEU A 295 9.00 -17.68 21.46
CA LEU A 295 8.38 -17.02 22.61
C LEU A 295 8.84 -17.68 23.91
N PRO A 296 9.26 -16.90 24.91
CA PRO A 296 9.64 -17.42 26.22
C PRO A 296 8.38 -17.85 26.99
N GLY A 297 8.31 -19.10 27.41
CA GLY A 297 7.28 -19.61 28.32
C GLY A 297 6.14 -20.37 27.65
N ALA A 298 6.38 -20.97 26.49
CA ALA A 298 5.52 -22.01 25.94
C ALA A 298 5.80 -23.37 26.59
#